data_4ed684380ffc045030f030726482ecc8
#
_entry.id   4ed684380ffc045030f030726482ecc8
#
_cell.length_a   1.000
_cell.length_b   1.000
_cell.length_c   1.000
_cell.angle_alpha   90.00
_cell.angle_beta   90.00
_cell.angle_gamma   90.00
#
_symmetry.space_group_name_H-M   'P 1'
#
loop_
_entity.id
_entity.type
_entity.pdbx_description
1 polymer ?
#
loop_
_entity_poly.entity_id
_entity_poly.type
_entity_poly.pdbx_seq_one_letter_code
_entity_poly.pdbx_strand_id
1 'polypeptide(L)'
;MRLRKSLRGQYIRIARVLTIFAVIALLPGLSLAQTTDPLVGTWNITVTLTSGCMTNCKYIGMVAFNEGGTVVEQLGAAVEYSGLGYVDRTALGKWWRPTTGAPEFKAKNFVFNSTGALSATIIGTSSVTLSSNLGSFSGSGTAKIFNAHGTLIETETFTIAGTRF
;
A
#
# COMPACT_ATOMS: atom_id res chain seq x y z
N MET A 1 -18.36 -63.62 -36.54
CA MET A 1 -19.06 -62.31 -36.76
C MET A 1 -19.33 -61.57 -35.42
N ARG A 2 -18.34 -61.42 -34.52
CA ARG A 2 -18.51 -60.75 -33.16
C ARG A 2 -17.53 -59.62 -32.85
N LEU A 3 -16.61 -59.27 -33.73
CA LEU A 3 -15.57 -58.23 -33.49
C LEU A 3 -15.96 -56.79 -33.89
N ARG A 4 -16.97 -56.59 -34.71
CA ARG A 4 -17.33 -55.21 -35.16
C ARG A 4 -18.16 -54.38 -34.19
N LYS A 5 -18.78 -54.98 -33.14
CA LYS A 5 -19.60 -54.21 -32.17
C LYS A 5 -18.78 -53.52 -31.07
N SER A 6 -17.59 -53.99 -30.77
CA SER A 6 -16.73 -53.44 -29.70
C SER A 6 -16.09 -52.11 -30.09
N LEU A 7 -15.71 -51.92 -31.34
CA LEU A 7 -15.01 -50.73 -31.80
C LEU A 7 -15.92 -49.48 -31.85
N ARG A 8 -17.19 -49.62 -32.24
CA ARG A 8 -18.14 -48.49 -32.26
C ARG A 8 -18.40 -47.88 -30.88
N GLY A 9 -18.41 -48.67 -29.81
CA GLY A 9 -18.63 -48.20 -28.46
C GLY A 9 -17.45 -47.40 -27.88
N GLN A 10 -16.23 -47.78 -28.29
CA GLN A 10 -15.02 -47.05 -27.88
C GLN A 10 -14.87 -45.69 -28.57
N TYR A 11 -15.16 -45.57 -29.86
CA TYR A 11 -15.10 -44.29 -30.59
C TYR A 11 -16.10 -43.27 -30.06
N ILE A 12 -17.30 -43.70 -29.66
CA ILE A 12 -18.33 -42.80 -29.11
C ILE A 12 -17.89 -42.25 -27.74
N ARG A 13 -17.23 -43.06 -26.92
CA ARG A 13 -16.72 -42.60 -25.61
C ARG A 13 -15.54 -41.67 -25.74
N ILE A 14 -14.61 -41.92 -26.65
CA ILE A 14 -13.47 -41.05 -26.93
C ILE A 14 -13.94 -39.72 -27.53
N ALA A 15 -14.89 -39.71 -28.45
CA ALA A 15 -15.45 -38.50 -29.04
C ALA A 15 -16.13 -37.62 -27.98
N ARG A 16 -16.87 -38.17 -27.04
CA ARG A 16 -17.52 -37.42 -25.96
C ARG A 16 -16.50 -36.78 -24.98
N VAL A 17 -15.43 -37.49 -24.66
CA VAL A 17 -14.37 -36.93 -23.78
C VAL A 17 -13.62 -35.84 -24.49
N LEU A 18 -13.28 -35.99 -25.76
CA LEU A 18 -12.64 -34.96 -26.55
C LEU A 18 -13.51 -33.67 -26.71
N THR A 19 -14.82 -33.83 -26.85
CA THR A 19 -15.74 -32.68 -26.95
C THR A 19 -15.81 -31.90 -25.64
N ILE A 20 -15.75 -32.56 -24.48
CA ILE A 20 -15.76 -31.88 -23.18
C ILE A 20 -14.46 -31.11 -22.99
N PHE A 21 -13.30 -31.67 -23.36
CA PHE A 21 -12.01 -30.94 -23.28
C PHE A 21 -11.95 -29.75 -24.24
N ALA A 22 -12.51 -29.87 -25.45
CA ALA A 22 -12.55 -28.75 -26.41
C ALA A 22 -13.44 -27.59 -25.94
N VAL A 23 -14.54 -27.85 -25.23
CA VAL A 23 -15.41 -26.81 -24.68
C VAL A 23 -14.74 -26.07 -23.52
N ILE A 24 -13.94 -26.76 -22.68
CA ILE A 24 -13.18 -26.11 -21.60
C ILE A 24 -12.05 -25.23 -22.17
N ALA A 25 -11.42 -25.65 -23.28
CA ALA A 25 -10.35 -24.88 -23.93
C ALA A 25 -10.86 -23.63 -24.70
N LEU A 26 -12.15 -23.59 -25.02
CA LEU A 26 -12.79 -22.47 -25.73
C LEU A 26 -13.51 -21.47 -24.80
N LEU A 27 -13.49 -21.68 -23.49
CA LEU A 27 -13.81 -20.60 -22.57
C LEU A 27 -12.71 -19.56 -22.74
N PRO A 28 -12.94 -18.40 -23.42
CA PRO A 28 -11.99 -17.31 -23.37
C PRO A 28 -11.80 -17.07 -21.89
N GLY A 29 -10.57 -17.16 -21.44
CA GLY A 29 -10.25 -16.92 -20.03
C GLY A 29 -11.01 -15.67 -19.63
N LEU A 30 -12.04 -15.79 -18.83
CA LEU A 30 -12.62 -14.71 -18.10
C LEU A 30 -11.51 -14.27 -17.16
N SER A 31 -10.53 -13.55 -17.73
CA SER A 31 -9.64 -12.71 -16.98
C SER A 31 -10.60 -11.74 -16.28
N LEU A 32 -11.02 -12.12 -15.07
CA LEU A 32 -11.59 -11.15 -14.15
C LEU A 32 -10.54 -10.07 -14.09
N ALA A 33 -10.78 -8.98 -14.83
CA ALA A 33 -9.94 -7.80 -14.73
C ALA A 33 -9.88 -7.49 -13.25
N GLN A 34 -8.77 -7.82 -12.62
CA GLN A 34 -8.55 -7.53 -11.21
C GLN A 34 -8.61 -6.01 -11.13
N THR A 35 -9.72 -5.49 -10.62
CA THR A 35 -9.87 -4.05 -10.47
C THR A 35 -8.80 -3.61 -9.48
N THR A 36 -7.79 -2.94 -9.98
CA THR A 36 -6.75 -2.34 -9.16
C THR A 36 -7.41 -1.43 -8.12
N ASP A 37 -7.04 -1.57 -6.85
CA ASP A 37 -7.56 -0.68 -5.81
C ASP A 37 -7.30 0.78 -6.21
N PRO A 38 -8.30 1.65 -6.18
CA PRO A 38 -8.16 3.03 -6.62
C PRO A 38 -7.13 3.85 -5.80
N LEU A 39 -6.66 3.36 -4.66
CA LEU A 39 -5.57 3.98 -3.92
C LEU A 39 -4.20 3.67 -4.55
N VAL A 40 -4.06 2.54 -5.27
CA VAL A 40 -2.80 2.16 -5.94
C VAL A 40 -2.37 3.26 -6.91
N GLY A 41 -1.10 3.62 -6.83
CA GLY A 41 -0.47 4.67 -7.64
C GLY A 41 0.37 5.63 -6.81
N THR A 42 0.84 6.69 -7.46
CA THR A 42 1.70 7.71 -6.87
C THR A 42 0.90 8.99 -6.62
N TRP A 43 1.18 9.62 -5.50
CA TRP A 43 0.46 10.79 -5.01
C TRP A 43 1.43 11.85 -4.49
N ASN A 44 1.21 13.11 -4.85
CA ASN A 44 1.81 14.22 -4.15
C ASN A 44 1.11 14.41 -2.82
N ILE A 45 1.84 14.48 -1.73
CA ILE A 45 1.26 14.60 -0.39
C ILE A 45 1.69 15.85 0.35
N THR A 46 0.81 16.26 1.25
CA THR A 46 1.09 17.20 2.30
C THR A 46 0.70 16.58 3.63
N VAL A 47 1.65 16.49 4.55
CA VAL A 47 1.44 16.08 5.93
C VAL A 47 1.49 17.32 6.80
N THR A 48 0.52 17.48 7.69
CA THR A 48 0.46 18.59 8.64
C THR A 48 0.36 18.02 10.06
N LEU A 49 1.37 18.25 10.89
CA LEU A 49 1.31 17.87 12.31
C LEU A 49 0.24 18.74 13.00
N THR A 50 -0.57 18.13 13.83
CA THR A 50 -1.63 18.79 14.60
C THR A 50 -1.32 18.81 16.09
N SER A 51 -0.24 18.14 16.52
CA SER A 51 0.33 18.20 17.87
C SER A 51 1.85 18.07 17.80
N GLY A 52 2.54 18.45 18.88
CA GLY A 52 3.99 18.26 19.02
C GLY A 52 4.88 19.27 18.26
N CYS A 53 4.33 20.08 17.39
CA CYS A 53 5.10 20.98 16.56
C CYS A 53 4.92 22.45 16.97
N MET A 54 6.02 23.18 17.11
CA MET A 54 6.01 24.60 17.50
C MET A 54 6.01 25.55 16.29
N THR A 55 6.57 25.16 15.14
CA THR A 55 6.63 25.96 13.90
C THR A 55 6.81 25.07 12.66
N ASN A 56 6.23 25.47 11.50
CA ASN A 56 6.39 24.78 10.21
C ASN A 56 6.00 23.30 10.23
N CYS A 57 4.85 23.01 10.78
CA CYS A 57 4.32 21.66 10.96
C CYS A 57 3.84 20.99 9.66
N LYS A 58 4.26 21.48 8.51
CA LYS A 58 3.78 21.05 7.21
C LYS A 58 4.93 20.49 6.37
N TYR A 59 4.80 19.27 5.94
CA TYR A 59 5.76 18.57 5.09
C TYR A 59 5.11 18.24 3.75
N ILE A 60 5.86 18.40 2.67
CA ILE A 60 5.46 17.98 1.32
C ILE A 60 6.29 16.78 0.91
N GLY A 61 5.72 15.93 0.10
CA GLY A 61 6.40 14.73 -0.39
C GLY A 61 5.58 13.98 -1.43
N MET A 62 5.97 12.75 -1.68
CA MET A 62 5.24 11.82 -2.53
C MET A 62 5.04 10.51 -1.77
N VAL A 63 3.93 9.84 -2.05
CA VAL A 63 3.69 8.46 -1.57
C VAL A 63 3.26 7.58 -2.73
N ALA A 64 3.81 6.38 -2.79
CA ALA A 64 3.39 5.34 -3.72
C ALA A 64 2.74 4.18 -2.95
N PHE A 65 1.49 3.89 -3.27
CA PHE A 65 0.79 2.70 -2.82
C PHE A 65 0.88 1.65 -3.92
N ASN A 66 1.59 0.55 -3.67
CA ASN A 66 1.81 -0.50 -4.66
C ASN A 66 0.79 -1.62 -4.49
N GLU A 67 0.47 -2.31 -5.59
CA GLU A 67 -0.25 -3.58 -5.51
C GLU A 67 0.49 -4.55 -4.58
N GLY A 68 -0.26 -5.34 -3.81
CA GLY A 68 0.34 -6.21 -2.80
C GLY A 68 0.61 -5.56 -1.44
N GLY A 69 0.20 -4.29 -1.24
CA GLY A 69 0.13 -3.67 0.07
C GLY A 69 1.43 -3.02 0.57
N THR A 70 2.40 -2.78 -0.31
CA THR A 70 3.60 -2.00 0.05
C THR A 70 3.34 -0.51 -0.13
N VAL A 71 3.80 0.31 0.82
CA VAL A 71 3.83 1.76 0.71
C VAL A 71 5.25 2.29 0.80
N VAL A 72 5.56 3.25 -0.06
CA VAL A 72 6.82 4.00 -0.05
C VAL A 72 6.49 5.48 -0.01
N GLU A 73 7.05 6.19 0.95
CA GLU A 73 6.91 7.63 1.08
C GLU A 73 8.29 8.29 0.90
N GLN A 74 8.32 9.40 0.17
CA GLN A 74 9.51 10.22 -0.06
C GLN A 74 9.21 11.65 0.35
N LEU A 75 9.85 12.16 1.38
CA LEU A 75 9.75 13.55 1.78
C LEU A 75 10.53 14.46 0.83
N GLY A 76 9.99 15.61 0.49
CA GLY A 76 10.58 16.58 -0.44
C GLY A 76 11.81 17.30 0.13
N ALA A 77 11.92 17.40 1.45
CA ALA A 77 13.05 18.00 2.16
C ALA A 77 13.46 17.15 3.37
N ALA A 78 14.70 17.32 3.80
CA ALA A 78 15.12 16.78 5.08
C ALA A 78 14.35 17.51 6.20
N VAL A 79 13.80 16.75 7.12
CA VAL A 79 13.08 17.26 8.29
C VAL A 79 14.00 17.11 9.49
N GLU A 80 14.35 18.21 10.11
CA GLU A 80 15.03 18.19 11.39
C GLU A 80 14.01 17.95 12.49
N TYR A 81 14.23 16.92 13.27
CA TYR A 81 13.44 16.64 14.46
C TYR A 81 14.16 17.19 15.69
N SER A 82 13.55 18.20 16.33
CA SER A 82 14.18 18.97 17.41
C SER A 82 14.83 18.06 18.48
N GLY A 83 16.14 18.21 18.63
CA GLY A 83 16.95 17.45 19.61
C GLY A 83 17.22 15.99 19.25
N LEU A 84 16.64 15.44 18.18
CA LEU A 84 16.87 14.06 17.75
C LEU A 84 17.73 13.93 16.49
N GLY A 85 17.67 14.92 15.58
CA GLY A 85 18.43 14.92 14.34
C GLY A 85 17.58 15.00 13.08
N TYR A 86 18.08 14.43 11.97
CA TYR A 86 17.44 14.51 10.67
C TYR A 86 16.70 13.22 10.33
N VAL A 87 15.44 13.36 9.93
CA VAL A 87 14.62 12.25 9.45
C VAL A 87 15.13 11.83 8.08
N ASP A 88 15.33 10.53 7.85
CA ASP A 88 15.51 9.97 6.52
C ASP A 88 14.31 10.34 5.64
N ARG A 89 14.60 10.75 4.40
CA ARG A 89 13.56 11.18 3.47
C ARG A 89 12.63 10.06 3.05
N THR A 90 13.07 8.80 3.18
CA THR A 90 12.30 7.65 2.72
C THR A 90 11.68 6.92 3.90
N ALA A 91 10.37 6.71 3.84
CA ALA A 91 9.66 5.78 4.70
C ALA A 91 9.21 4.55 3.91
N LEU A 92 9.32 3.40 4.54
CA LEU A 92 8.85 2.14 4.00
C LEU A 92 7.78 1.55 4.91
N GLY A 93 6.78 0.92 4.30
CA GLY A 93 5.70 0.36 5.10
C GLY A 93 4.73 -0.53 4.33
N LYS A 94 3.57 -0.65 4.91
CA LYS A 94 2.46 -1.44 4.39
C LYS A 94 1.19 -0.61 4.37
N TRP A 95 0.33 -0.90 3.41
CA TRP A 95 -1.03 -0.43 3.40
C TRP A 95 -1.98 -1.61 3.20
N TRP A 96 -3.21 -1.44 3.63
CA TRP A 96 -4.25 -2.46 3.50
C TRP A 96 -5.63 -1.79 3.49
N ARG A 97 -6.58 -2.50 2.94
CA ARG A 97 -7.98 -2.12 3.03
C ARG A 97 -8.66 -3.05 4.02
N PRO A 98 -9.13 -2.55 5.17
CA PRO A 98 -9.95 -3.33 6.08
C PRO A 98 -11.22 -3.82 5.37
N THR A 99 -11.81 -4.90 5.85
CA THR A 99 -13.11 -5.41 5.34
C THR A 99 -14.20 -4.35 5.45
N THR A 100 -14.13 -3.53 6.47
CA THR A 100 -14.99 -2.36 6.68
C THR A 100 -14.12 -1.16 7.02
N GLY A 101 -14.47 0.01 6.45
CA GLY A 101 -13.73 1.24 6.73
C GLY A 101 -12.84 1.74 5.59
N ALA A 102 -12.11 2.78 5.89
CA ALA A 102 -11.20 3.44 4.97
C ALA A 102 -9.87 2.67 4.86
N PRO A 103 -9.15 2.80 3.74
CA PRO A 103 -7.79 2.27 3.63
C PRO A 103 -6.88 2.82 4.71
N GLU A 104 -6.00 1.98 5.20
CA GLU A 104 -5.03 2.31 6.23
C GLU A 104 -3.61 2.04 5.72
N PHE A 105 -2.66 2.80 6.21
CA PHE A 105 -1.25 2.51 5.98
C PHE A 105 -0.41 2.79 7.22
N LYS A 106 0.73 2.12 7.29
CA LYS A 106 1.73 2.27 8.33
C LYS A 106 3.10 2.33 7.67
N ALA A 107 3.85 3.39 7.95
CA ALA A 107 5.19 3.59 7.41
C ALA A 107 6.19 3.89 8.53
N LYS A 108 7.45 3.58 8.28
CA LYS A 108 8.55 3.72 9.22
C LYS A 108 9.66 4.56 8.61
N ASN A 109 10.08 5.60 9.32
CA ASN A 109 11.26 6.41 9.05
C ASN A 109 12.33 6.18 10.11
N PHE A 110 13.58 6.46 9.75
CA PHE A 110 14.69 6.53 10.67
C PHE A 110 15.13 7.97 10.87
N VAL A 111 15.62 8.29 12.05
CA VAL A 111 16.17 9.59 12.42
C VAL A 111 17.64 9.38 12.79
N PHE A 112 18.52 10.15 12.17
CA PHE A 112 19.95 10.08 12.37
C PHE A 112 20.47 11.39 12.98
N ASN A 113 21.36 11.29 13.95
CA ASN A 113 22.05 12.45 14.51
C ASN A 113 23.12 12.99 13.54
N SER A 114 23.79 14.07 13.93
CA SER A 114 24.82 14.72 13.11
C SER A 114 26.05 13.84 12.83
N THR A 115 26.25 12.75 13.58
CA THR A 115 27.33 11.77 13.32
C THR A 115 26.89 10.62 12.44
N GLY A 116 25.63 10.60 11.97
CA GLY A 116 25.05 9.51 11.17
C GLY A 116 24.61 8.30 12.00
N ALA A 117 24.63 8.37 13.32
CA ALA A 117 24.12 7.29 14.16
C ALA A 117 22.59 7.38 14.30
N LEU A 118 21.93 6.21 14.36
CA LEU A 118 20.49 6.14 14.63
C LEU A 118 20.16 6.75 15.99
N SER A 119 19.33 7.77 16.02
CA SER A 119 18.87 8.44 17.23
C SER A 119 17.42 8.10 17.58
N ALA A 120 16.58 7.93 16.56
CA ALA A 120 15.17 7.59 16.75
C ALA A 120 14.58 6.85 15.57
N THR A 121 13.38 6.32 15.77
CA THR A 121 12.53 5.72 14.74
C THR A 121 11.14 6.32 14.85
N ILE A 122 10.57 6.74 13.74
CA ILE A 122 9.21 7.25 13.66
C ILE A 122 8.34 6.21 12.96
N ILE A 123 7.19 5.88 13.55
CA ILE A 123 6.19 4.98 12.97
C ILE A 123 4.89 5.75 12.82
N GLY A 124 4.59 6.15 11.59
CA GLY A 124 3.32 6.76 11.21
C GLY A 124 2.26 5.70 10.91
N THR A 125 1.04 5.92 11.39
CA THR A 125 -0.14 5.13 11.02
C THR A 125 -1.25 6.08 10.65
N SER A 126 -1.89 5.90 9.50
CA SER A 126 -2.94 6.78 8.98
C SER A 126 -4.06 5.99 8.34
N SER A 127 -5.26 6.55 8.40
CA SER A 127 -6.43 6.15 7.63
C SER A 127 -6.74 7.25 6.61
N VAL A 128 -7.06 6.89 5.37
CA VAL A 128 -7.29 7.84 4.27
C VAL A 128 -8.61 7.57 3.57
N THR A 129 -9.27 8.64 3.12
CA THR A 129 -10.51 8.59 2.34
C THR A 129 -10.27 9.20 0.97
N LEU A 130 -10.56 8.45 -0.09
CA LEU A 130 -10.52 8.95 -1.45
C LEU A 130 -11.69 9.87 -1.74
N SER A 131 -11.45 10.91 -2.53
CA SER A 131 -12.51 11.74 -3.12
C SER A 131 -13.35 10.93 -4.12
N SER A 132 -14.56 11.40 -4.40
CA SER A 132 -15.49 10.72 -5.33
C SER A 132 -14.93 10.60 -6.76
N ASN A 133 -14.07 11.53 -7.19
CA ASN A 133 -13.41 11.50 -8.50
C ASN A 133 -12.08 10.72 -8.48
N LEU A 134 -11.70 10.12 -7.35
CA LEU A 134 -10.47 9.33 -7.15
C LEU A 134 -9.16 10.11 -7.44
N GLY A 135 -9.24 11.43 -7.61
CA GLY A 135 -8.09 12.28 -7.92
C GLY A 135 -7.37 12.84 -6.69
N SER A 136 -7.98 12.69 -5.51
CA SER A 136 -7.39 13.13 -4.24
C SER A 136 -7.78 12.23 -3.09
N PHE A 137 -7.07 12.34 -1.99
CA PHE A 137 -7.45 11.75 -0.72
C PHE A 137 -7.16 12.71 0.44
N SER A 138 -7.83 12.48 1.56
CA SER A 138 -7.52 13.10 2.84
C SER A 138 -7.56 12.07 3.95
N GLY A 139 -6.84 12.34 5.03
CA GLY A 139 -6.79 11.42 6.16
C GLY A 139 -6.18 12.06 7.40
N SER A 140 -6.14 11.26 8.46
CA SER A 140 -5.50 11.61 9.71
C SER A 140 -4.77 10.40 10.29
N GLY A 141 -3.84 10.66 11.17
CA GLY A 141 -3.03 9.62 11.73
C GLY A 141 -2.29 10.01 13.00
N THR A 142 -1.48 9.06 13.47
CA THR A 142 -0.57 9.24 14.60
C THR A 142 0.84 8.84 14.21
N ALA A 143 1.82 9.58 14.70
CA ALA A 143 3.24 9.26 14.60
C ALA A 143 3.76 8.93 16.00
N LYS A 144 4.30 7.72 16.17
CA LYS A 144 4.96 7.29 17.40
C LYS A 144 6.45 7.36 17.21
N ILE A 145 7.12 8.08 18.09
CA ILE A 145 8.57 8.29 18.08
C ILE A 145 9.20 7.41 19.15
N PHE A 146 10.15 6.59 18.75
CA PHE A 146 10.91 5.69 19.62
C PHE A 146 12.38 6.11 19.60
N ASN A 147 13.04 6.13 20.75
CA ASN A 147 14.49 6.34 20.80
C ASN A 147 15.27 5.16 20.18
N ALA A 148 16.59 5.28 20.08
CA ALA A 148 17.46 4.23 19.50
C ALA A 148 17.37 2.88 20.24
N HIS A 149 16.90 2.85 21.49
CA HIS A 149 16.70 1.63 22.29
C HIS A 149 15.29 1.04 22.14
N GLY A 150 14.43 1.65 21.32
CA GLY A 150 13.06 1.19 21.09
C GLY A 150 12.05 1.63 22.14
N THR A 151 12.40 2.55 23.04
CA THR A 151 11.49 3.13 24.02
C THR A 151 10.65 4.22 23.36
N LEU A 152 9.32 4.18 23.50
CA LEU A 152 8.42 5.24 23.06
C LEU A 152 8.70 6.52 23.88
N ILE A 153 9.01 7.61 23.18
CA ILE A 153 9.31 8.91 23.78
C ILE A 153 8.24 9.95 23.51
N GLU A 154 7.52 9.82 22.37
CA GLU A 154 6.50 10.79 21.98
C GLU A 154 5.44 10.17 21.08
N THR A 155 4.24 10.77 21.08
CA THR A 155 3.16 10.46 20.14
C THR A 155 2.58 11.78 19.65
N GLU A 156 2.59 11.96 18.33
CA GLU A 156 2.03 13.11 17.65
C GLU A 156 0.81 12.74 16.84
N THR A 157 -0.01 13.71 16.50
CA THR A 157 -1.13 13.56 15.57
C THR A 157 -0.87 14.39 14.32
N PHE A 158 -1.38 13.93 13.18
CA PHE A 158 -1.24 14.64 11.91
C PHE A 158 -2.47 14.46 11.02
N THR A 159 -2.61 15.37 10.06
CA THR A 159 -3.47 15.18 8.88
C THR A 159 -2.61 14.98 7.65
N ILE A 160 -3.14 14.25 6.67
CA ILE A 160 -2.50 14.03 5.38
C ILE A 160 -3.50 14.32 4.26
N ALA A 161 -3.04 15.00 3.23
CA ALA A 161 -3.79 15.20 1.99
C ALA A 161 -2.92 14.80 0.81
N GLY A 162 -3.51 14.15 -0.18
CA GLY A 162 -2.84 13.72 -1.40
C GLY A 162 -3.61 14.08 -2.65
N THR A 163 -2.87 14.40 -3.71
CA THR A 163 -3.39 14.55 -5.07
C THR A 163 -2.64 13.61 -5.99
N ARG A 164 -3.35 12.98 -6.92
CA ARG A 164 -2.75 12.01 -7.84
C ARG A 164 -1.64 12.68 -8.65
N PHE A 165 -0.51 11.97 -8.78
CA PHE A 165 0.61 12.42 -9.60
C PHE A 165 0.36 12.13 -11.08
#